data_5973a5dbb3de206533775de1407df6eb
#
_entry.id   5973a5dbb3de206533775de1407df6eb
#
_cell.length_a   1.000
_cell.length_b   1.000
_cell.length_c   1.000
_cell.angle_alpha   90.00
_cell.angle_beta   90.00
_cell.angle_gamma   90.00
#
_symmetry.space_group_name_H-M   'P 1'
#
loop_
_entity.id
_entity.type
_entity.pdbx_description
1 polymer ?
#
loop_
_entity_poly.entity_id
_entity_poly.type
_entity_poly.pdbx_seq_one_letter_code
_entity_poly.pdbx_strand_id
1 'polypeptide(L)'
;NELTNGAQQLQEGSDKLQAGASDLKQGITNYTNAVSQVAENQQKITTNQAQLQESATVIAANTAALAEGSNQLVGGATAVKEGIDALAMQLQQLLLTLPDEQQQMLKKTIAQLQAGSGSLSTGLTNLAEQSMALSDGVASYVSNSAQLLEGQQQLTKATSELVLNSPKIVDGATAIFEGHNQLA
;
A
#
# COMPACT_ATOMS: atom_id res chain seq x y z
N ASN A 1 -22.08 -70.52 10.13
CA ASN A 1 -22.86 -70.45 8.91
C ASN A 1 -22.37 -69.32 8.03
N GLU A 2 -22.04 -69.61 6.76
CA GLU A 2 -21.52 -68.56 5.81
C GLU A 2 -22.48 -67.38 5.67
N LEU A 3 -23.78 -67.63 5.72
CA LEU A 3 -24.81 -66.58 5.62
C LEU A 3 -24.78 -65.64 6.83
N THR A 4 -24.54 -66.14 8.02
CA THR A 4 -24.45 -65.35 9.26
C THR A 4 -23.17 -64.48 9.24
N ASN A 5 -22.06 -65.05 8.76
CA ASN A 5 -20.80 -64.31 8.64
C ASN A 5 -20.90 -63.21 7.54
N GLY A 6 -21.56 -63.52 6.44
CA GLY A 6 -21.84 -62.51 5.39
C GLY A 6 -22.71 -61.35 5.88
N ALA A 7 -23.75 -61.66 6.66
CA ALA A 7 -24.60 -60.63 7.25
C ALA A 7 -23.85 -59.75 8.28
N GLN A 8 -22.98 -60.33 9.08
CA GLN A 8 -22.14 -59.58 10.01
C GLN A 8 -21.15 -58.65 9.28
N GLN A 9 -20.50 -59.18 8.23
CA GLN A 9 -19.57 -58.32 7.42
C GLN A 9 -20.31 -57.17 6.71
N LEU A 10 -21.55 -57.41 6.27
CA LEU A 10 -22.37 -56.35 5.67
C LEU A 10 -22.74 -55.30 6.71
N GLN A 11 -23.13 -55.71 7.93
CA GLN A 11 -23.42 -54.77 9.02
C GLN A 11 -22.19 -53.95 9.42
N GLU A 12 -21.02 -54.58 9.58
CA GLU A 12 -19.77 -53.86 9.88
C GLU A 12 -19.36 -52.90 8.77
N GLY A 13 -19.60 -53.28 7.50
CA GLY A 13 -19.39 -52.42 6.35
C GLY A 13 -20.34 -51.22 6.35
N SER A 14 -21.60 -51.43 6.68
CA SER A 14 -22.64 -50.42 6.84
C SER A 14 -22.27 -49.41 7.92
N ASP A 15 -21.88 -49.87 9.10
CA ASP A 15 -21.50 -49.04 10.23
C ASP A 15 -20.27 -48.16 9.91
N LYS A 16 -19.27 -48.75 9.22
CA LYS A 16 -18.11 -47.99 8.75
C LYS A 16 -18.46 -46.91 7.72
N LEU A 17 -19.39 -47.23 6.81
CA LEU A 17 -19.84 -46.26 5.80
C LEU A 17 -20.63 -45.11 6.47
N GLN A 18 -21.47 -45.42 7.46
CA GLN A 18 -22.19 -44.44 8.25
C GLN A 18 -21.25 -43.50 9.00
N ALA A 19 -20.22 -44.05 9.69
CA ALA A 19 -19.22 -43.27 10.37
C ALA A 19 -18.45 -42.38 9.40
N GLY A 20 -17.98 -42.90 8.27
CA GLY A 20 -17.28 -42.17 7.25
C GLY A 20 -18.13 -41.03 6.62
N ALA A 21 -19.41 -41.26 6.39
CA ALA A 21 -20.33 -40.23 5.90
C ALA A 21 -20.56 -39.12 6.95
N SER A 22 -20.63 -39.45 8.22
CA SER A 22 -20.72 -38.52 9.33
C SER A 22 -19.45 -37.65 9.43
N ASP A 23 -18.27 -38.27 9.35
CA ASP A 23 -16.98 -37.55 9.37
C ASP A 23 -16.84 -36.65 8.20
N LEU A 24 -17.25 -37.08 6.98
CA LEU A 24 -17.26 -36.27 5.78
C LEU A 24 -18.16 -35.03 5.92
N LYS A 25 -19.39 -35.21 6.43
CA LYS A 25 -20.32 -34.11 6.69
C LYS A 25 -19.71 -33.11 7.67
N GLN A 26 -19.10 -33.57 8.76
CA GLN A 26 -18.44 -32.70 9.74
C GLN A 26 -17.24 -31.95 9.10
N GLY A 27 -16.41 -32.67 8.34
CA GLY A 27 -15.28 -32.09 7.64
C GLY A 27 -15.70 -30.99 6.65
N ILE A 28 -16.75 -31.21 5.87
CA ILE A 28 -17.32 -30.23 4.94
C ILE A 28 -17.88 -29.03 5.69
N THR A 29 -18.57 -29.24 6.81
CA THR A 29 -19.09 -28.14 7.65
C THR A 29 -17.94 -27.26 8.18
N ASN A 30 -16.88 -27.87 8.70
CA ASN A 30 -15.71 -27.16 9.17
C ASN A 30 -15.02 -26.37 8.04
N TYR A 31 -14.90 -26.99 6.86
CA TYR A 31 -14.35 -26.34 5.68
C TYR A 31 -15.20 -25.11 5.25
N THR A 32 -16.52 -25.27 5.21
CA THR A 32 -17.45 -24.17 4.86
C THR A 32 -17.32 -23.00 5.83
N ASN A 33 -17.23 -23.27 7.12
CA ASN A 33 -17.04 -22.24 8.14
C ASN A 33 -15.68 -21.52 7.97
N ALA A 34 -14.62 -22.27 7.68
CA ALA A 34 -13.30 -21.69 7.43
C ALA A 34 -13.31 -20.79 6.17
N VAL A 35 -13.94 -21.24 5.09
CA VAL A 35 -14.09 -20.46 3.86
C VAL A 35 -14.89 -19.18 4.10
N SER A 36 -15.96 -19.23 4.90
CA SER A 36 -16.74 -18.05 5.29
C SER A 36 -15.90 -17.03 6.07
N GLN A 37 -15.07 -17.49 7.01
CA GLN A 37 -14.15 -16.61 7.75
C GLN A 37 -13.09 -15.98 6.83
N VAL A 38 -12.58 -16.74 5.86
CA VAL A 38 -11.67 -16.20 4.84
C VAL A 38 -12.36 -15.11 4.01
N ALA A 39 -13.61 -15.34 3.60
CA ALA A 39 -14.39 -14.34 2.85
C ALA A 39 -14.59 -13.04 3.65
N GLU A 40 -14.95 -13.13 4.92
CA GLU A 40 -15.10 -11.97 5.80
C GLU A 40 -13.79 -11.19 5.99
N ASN A 41 -12.69 -11.91 6.23
CA ASN A 41 -11.38 -11.28 6.37
C ASN A 41 -10.93 -10.63 5.06
N GLN A 42 -11.19 -11.28 3.92
CA GLN A 42 -10.91 -10.74 2.60
C GLN A 42 -11.66 -9.43 2.36
N GLN A 43 -12.93 -9.36 2.75
CA GLN A 43 -13.72 -8.13 2.64
C GLN A 43 -13.13 -6.99 3.49
N LYS A 44 -12.69 -7.29 4.72
CA LYS A 44 -12.02 -6.31 5.60
C LYS A 44 -10.71 -5.80 4.97
N ILE A 45 -9.89 -6.71 4.42
CA ILE A 45 -8.65 -6.35 3.73
C ILE A 45 -8.96 -5.44 2.54
N THR A 46 -9.95 -5.76 1.72
CA THR A 46 -10.36 -4.93 0.57
C THR A 46 -10.78 -3.52 1.00
N THR A 47 -11.56 -3.42 2.07
CA THR A 47 -11.99 -2.12 2.63
C THR A 47 -10.80 -1.31 3.13
N ASN A 48 -9.90 -1.90 3.91
CA ASN A 48 -8.71 -1.24 4.42
C ASN A 48 -7.77 -0.81 3.29
N GLN A 49 -7.63 -1.64 2.26
CA GLN A 49 -6.83 -1.32 1.08
C GLN A 49 -7.39 -0.12 0.31
N ALA A 50 -8.73 -0.02 0.17
CA ALA A 50 -9.37 1.14 -0.45
C ALA A 50 -9.11 2.43 0.34
N GLN A 51 -9.20 2.39 1.67
CA GLN A 51 -8.88 3.55 2.53
C GLN A 51 -7.40 3.95 2.43
N LEU A 52 -6.51 2.97 2.35
CA LEU A 52 -5.07 3.22 2.19
C LEU A 52 -4.79 3.86 0.83
N GLN A 53 -5.46 3.42 -0.23
CA GLN A 53 -5.38 4.00 -1.57
C GLN A 53 -5.83 5.47 -1.58
N GLU A 54 -6.94 5.79 -0.92
CA GLU A 54 -7.44 7.17 -0.80
C GLU A 54 -6.43 8.05 -0.06
N SER A 55 -5.91 7.58 1.07
CA SER A 55 -4.89 8.30 1.85
C SER A 55 -3.61 8.53 1.03
N ALA A 56 -3.16 7.53 0.28
CA ALA A 56 -1.99 7.64 -0.59
C ALA A 56 -2.20 8.67 -1.71
N THR A 57 -3.40 8.77 -2.26
CA THR A 57 -3.74 9.77 -3.28
C THR A 57 -3.65 11.20 -2.72
N VAL A 58 -4.11 11.43 -1.49
CA VAL A 58 -3.97 12.73 -0.80
C VAL A 58 -2.50 13.05 -0.56
N ILE A 59 -1.71 12.08 -0.10
CA ILE A 59 -0.27 12.26 0.10
C ILE A 59 0.41 12.61 -1.24
N ALA A 60 0.07 11.95 -2.34
CA ALA A 60 0.60 12.24 -3.66
C ALA A 60 0.34 13.69 -4.08
N ALA A 61 -0.89 14.18 -3.91
CA ALA A 61 -1.25 15.56 -4.23
C ALA A 61 -0.46 16.57 -3.39
N ASN A 62 -0.33 16.33 -2.07
CA ASN A 62 0.41 17.21 -1.17
C ASN A 62 1.92 17.20 -1.49
N THR A 63 2.47 16.06 -1.87
CA THR A 63 3.89 15.93 -2.24
C THR A 63 4.19 16.64 -3.56
N ALA A 64 3.28 16.56 -4.54
CA ALA A 64 3.39 17.30 -5.79
C ALA A 64 3.35 18.83 -5.55
N ALA A 65 2.44 19.30 -4.68
CA ALA A 65 2.38 20.72 -4.30
C ALA A 65 3.67 21.18 -3.58
N LEU A 66 4.25 20.32 -2.73
CA LEU A 66 5.53 20.59 -2.06
C LEU A 66 6.67 20.71 -3.09
N ALA A 67 6.72 19.83 -4.08
CA ALA A 67 7.73 19.88 -5.14
C ALA A 67 7.63 21.20 -5.94
N GLU A 68 6.42 21.61 -6.31
CA GLU A 68 6.20 22.88 -7.00
C GLU A 68 6.58 24.09 -6.14
N GLY A 69 6.16 24.13 -4.88
CA GLY A 69 6.55 25.18 -3.93
C GLY A 69 8.07 25.27 -3.74
N SER A 70 8.75 24.12 -3.68
CA SER A 70 10.21 24.04 -3.60
C SER A 70 10.87 24.63 -4.84
N ASN A 71 10.36 24.36 -6.04
CA ASN A 71 10.86 24.93 -7.30
C ASN A 71 10.68 26.45 -7.35
N GLN A 72 9.56 26.98 -6.86
CA GLN A 72 9.31 28.41 -6.73
C GLN A 72 10.32 29.08 -5.77
N LEU A 73 10.63 28.43 -4.66
CA LEU A 73 11.64 28.89 -3.71
C LEU A 73 13.05 28.89 -4.33
N VAL A 74 13.39 27.91 -5.15
CA VAL A 74 14.66 27.88 -5.91
C VAL A 74 14.74 29.09 -6.84
N GLY A 75 13.66 29.40 -7.57
CA GLY A 75 13.59 30.58 -8.43
C GLY A 75 13.78 31.89 -7.64
N GLY A 76 13.12 32.02 -6.49
CA GLY A 76 13.27 33.18 -5.60
C GLY A 76 14.69 33.30 -5.03
N ALA A 77 15.31 32.22 -4.61
CA ALA A 77 16.69 32.23 -4.11
C ALA A 77 17.70 32.59 -5.21
N THR A 78 17.47 32.14 -6.44
CA THR A 78 18.29 32.50 -7.58
C THR A 78 18.20 34.01 -7.85
N ALA A 79 17.00 34.58 -7.85
CA ALA A 79 16.82 36.03 -8.02
C ALA A 79 17.49 36.84 -6.89
N VAL A 80 17.40 36.39 -5.65
CA VAL A 80 18.12 37.00 -4.51
C VAL A 80 19.62 36.95 -4.71
N LYS A 81 20.17 35.81 -5.15
CA LYS A 81 21.58 35.65 -5.44
C LYS A 81 22.05 36.62 -6.53
N GLU A 82 21.31 36.72 -7.63
CA GLU A 82 21.62 37.64 -8.73
C GLU A 82 21.59 39.12 -8.27
N GLY A 83 20.60 39.47 -7.42
CA GLY A 83 20.51 40.80 -6.82
C GLY A 83 21.71 41.12 -5.91
N ILE A 84 22.17 40.16 -5.13
CA ILE A 84 23.36 40.29 -4.28
C ILE A 84 24.63 40.44 -5.12
N ASP A 85 24.77 39.67 -6.20
CA ASP A 85 25.92 39.74 -7.09
C ASP A 85 25.96 41.12 -7.83
N ALA A 86 24.81 41.64 -8.28
CA ALA A 86 24.67 42.96 -8.88
C ALA A 86 25.04 44.07 -7.87
N LEU A 87 24.55 43.97 -6.61
CA LEU A 87 24.90 44.92 -5.55
C LEU A 87 26.38 44.84 -5.21
N ALA A 88 26.99 43.67 -5.18
CA ALA A 88 28.41 43.48 -4.97
C ALA A 88 29.26 44.19 -6.03
N MET A 89 28.86 44.09 -7.31
CA MET A 89 29.54 44.79 -8.40
C MET A 89 29.45 46.33 -8.27
N GLN A 90 28.26 46.86 -7.88
CA GLN A 90 28.10 48.29 -7.65
C GLN A 90 28.95 48.78 -6.44
N LEU A 91 28.99 48.02 -5.37
CA LEU A 91 29.78 48.35 -4.17
C LEU A 91 31.28 48.24 -4.41
N GLN A 92 31.76 47.42 -5.34
CA GLN A 92 33.16 47.37 -5.73
C GLN A 92 33.65 48.69 -6.33
N GLN A 93 32.82 49.42 -7.08
CA GLN A 93 33.14 50.76 -7.59
C GLN A 93 33.26 51.77 -6.46
N LEU A 94 32.38 51.71 -5.47
CA LEU A 94 32.37 52.58 -4.30
C LEU A 94 33.56 52.31 -3.37
N LEU A 95 34.00 51.05 -3.28
CA LEU A 95 35.14 50.62 -2.44
C LEU A 95 36.43 51.43 -2.73
N LEU A 96 36.64 51.85 -4.00
CA LEU A 96 37.82 52.61 -4.40
C LEU A 96 37.93 53.98 -3.72
N THR A 97 36.85 54.46 -3.13
CA THR A 97 36.76 55.78 -2.47
C THR A 97 36.79 55.74 -0.95
N LEU A 98 36.79 54.52 -0.37
CA LEU A 98 36.70 54.28 1.09
C LEU A 98 38.11 54.10 1.71
N PRO A 99 38.30 54.41 3.02
CA PRO A 99 39.49 54.03 3.78
C PRO A 99 39.69 52.52 3.80
N ASP A 100 40.98 52.05 3.87
CA ASP A 100 41.32 50.61 3.77
C ASP A 100 40.60 49.70 4.74
N GLU A 101 40.40 50.10 6.00
CA GLU A 101 39.67 49.29 7.00
C GLU A 101 38.22 49.11 6.62
N GLN A 102 37.58 50.14 6.12
CA GLN A 102 36.17 50.10 5.67
C GLN A 102 36.05 49.26 4.40
N GLN A 103 37.03 49.31 3.49
CA GLN A 103 37.08 48.45 2.30
C GLN A 103 37.12 46.96 2.72
N GLN A 104 38.01 46.59 3.67
CA GLN A 104 38.14 45.21 4.11
C GLN A 104 36.86 44.68 4.77
N MET A 105 36.21 45.47 5.64
CA MET A 105 34.93 45.10 6.26
C MET A 105 33.84 44.89 5.20
N LEU A 106 33.68 45.78 4.24
CA LEU A 106 32.67 45.71 3.21
C LEU A 106 32.90 44.50 2.29
N LYS A 107 34.15 44.26 1.84
CA LYS A 107 34.51 43.06 1.06
C LYS A 107 34.15 41.77 1.80
N LYS A 108 34.45 41.68 3.12
CA LYS A 108 34.12 40.52 3.96
C LYS A 108 32.61 40.30 4.03
N THR A 109 31.85 41.40 4.22
CA THR A 109 30.38 41.31 4.34
C THR A 109 29.74 40.85 3.00
N ILE A 110 30.22 41.41 1.87
CA ILE A 110 29.77 40.99 0.54
C ILE A 110 30.06 39.49 0.32
N ALA A 111 31.28 39.06 0.60
CA ALA A 111 31.65 37.66 0.44
C ALA A 111 30.80 36.71 1.31
N GLN A 112 30.49 37.12 2.54
CA GLN A 112 29.60 36.34 3.43
C GLN A 112 28.17 36.27 2.89
N LEU A 113 27.66 37.38 2.36
CA LEU A 113 26.32 37.43 1.81
C LEU A 113 26.19 36.60 0.53
N GLN A 114 27.18 36.63 -0.35
CA GLN A 114 27.27 35.80 -1.56
C GLN A 114 27.35 34.30 -1.19
N ALA A 115 28.21 33.93 -0.23
CA ALA A 115 28.34 32.56 0.26
C ALA A 115 27.02 32.06 0.88
N GLY A 116 26.38 32.88 1.72
CA GLY A 116 25.09 32.55 2.32
C GLY A 116 23.97 32.34 1.29
N SER A 117 23.91 33.25 0.31
CA SER A 117 22.93 33.14 -0.78
C SER A 117 23.19 31.90 -1.67
N GLY A 118 24.46 31.60 -1.97
CA GLY A 118 24.83 30.37 -2.68
C GLY A 118 24.44 29.09 -1.92
N SER A 119 24.69 29.07 -0.62
CA SER A 119 24.30 27.95 0.23
C SER A 119 22.77 27.77 0.30
N LEU A 120 22.03 28.87 0.38
CA LEU A 120 20.57 28.85 0.36
C LEU A 120 20.03 28.28 -0.97
N SER A 121 20.56 28.76 -2.09
CA SER A 121 20.19 28.30 -3.43
C SER A 121 20.44 26.79 -3.57
N THR A 122 21.62 26.32 -3.16
CA THR A 122 21.95 24.88 -3.19
C THR A 122 21.02 24.06 -2.29
N GLY A 123 20.75 24.53 -1.06
CA GLY A 123 19.86 23.84 -0.12
C GLY A 123 18.42 23.71 -0.67
N LEU A 124 17.92 24.76 -1.31
CA LEU A 124 16.59 24.76 -1.93
C LEU A 124 16.52 23.86 -3.18
N THR A 125 17.59 23.82 -3.99
CA THR A 125 17.67 22.87 -5.12
C THR A 125 17.61 21.44 -4.64
N ASN A 126 18.37 21.08 -3.60
CA ASN A 126 18.33 19.75 -3.01
C ASN A 126 16.94 19.42 -2.44
N LEU A 127 16.25 20.39 -1.82
CA LEU A 127 14.90 20.19 -1.31
C LEU A 127 13.91 19.93 -2.46
N ALA A 128 14.03 20.68 -3.57
CA ALA A 128 13.19 20.49 -4.74
C ALA A 128 13.38 19.10 -5.37
N GLU A 129 14.63 18.65 -5.52
CA GLU A 129 14.96 17.32 -6.04
C GLU A 129 14.40 16.20 -5.15
N GLN A 130 14.57 16.32 -3.82
CA GLN A 130 14.04 15.35 -2.86
C GLN A 130 12.50 15.33 -2.86
N SER A 131 11.86 16.50 -3.00
CA SER A 131 10.40 16.61 -3.07
C SER A 131 9.86 15.96 -4.35
N MET A 132 10.53 16.09 -5.48
CA MET A 132 10.18 15.42 -6.73
C MET A 132 10.34 13.89 -6.59
N ALA A 133 11.48 13.44 -6.06
CA ALA A 133 11.71 12.01 -5.84
C ALA A 133 10.65 11.37 -4.90
N LEU A 134 10.25 12.11 -3.86
CA LEU A 134 9.16 11.67 -2.97
C LEU A 134 7.82 11.62 -3.72
N SER A 135 7.53 12.60 -4.57
CA SER A 135 6.31 12.63 -5.40
C SER A 135 6.24 11.41 -6.32
N ASP A 136 7.34 11.07 -7.00
CA ASP A 136 7.42 9.91 -7.89
C ASP A 136 7.27 8.59 -7.11
N GLY A 137 7.89 8.50 -5.93
CA GLY A 137 7.76 7.36 -5.05
C GLY A 137 6.31 7.14 -4.59
N VAL A 138 5.62 8.22 -4.19
CA VAL A 138 4.22 8.16 -3.77
C VAL A 138 3.30 7.82 -4.96
N ALA A 139 3.54 8.36 -6.15
CA ALA A 139 2.78 8.02 -7.36
C ALA A 139 2.92 6.52 -7.70
N SER A 140 4.13 5.98 -7.61
CA SER A 140 4.38 4.55 -7.78
C SER A 140 3.66 3.70 -6.74
N TYR A 141 3.65 4.14 -5.48
CA TYR A 141 2.91 3.47 -4.40
C TYR A 141 1.41 3.46 -4.67
N VAL A 142 0.81 4.58 -5.09
CA VAL A 142 -0.61 4.69 -5.45
C VAL A 142 -0.96 3.70 -6.57
N SER A 143 -0.14 3.62 -7.62
CA SER A 143 -0.34 2.71 -8.74
C SER A 143 -0.30 1.23 -8.29
N ASN A 144 0.72 0.86 -7.52
CA ASN A 144 0.88 -0.52 -7.03
C ASN A 144 -0.25 -0.89 -6.05
N SER A 145 -0.69 0.06 -5.22
CA SER A 145 -1.79 -0.12 -4.29
C SER A 145 -3.12 -0.34 -5.02
N ALA A 146 -3.35 0.35 -6.15
CA ALA A 146 -4.53 0.14 -7.00
C ALA A 146 -4.55 -1.28 -7.59
N GLN A 147 -3.42 -1.77 -8.09
CA GLN A 147 -3.30 -3.14 -8.60
C GLN A 147 -3.57 -4.19 -7.52
N LEU A 148 -3.04 -3.95 -6.31
CA LEU A 148 -3.30 -4.83 -5.18
C LEU A 148 -4.79 -4.85 -4.81
N LEU A 149 -5.45 -3.70 -4.80
CA LEU A 149 -6.90 -3.60 -4.54
C LEU A 149 -7.71 -4.39 -5.57
N GLU A 150 -7.36 -4.31 -6.85
CA GLU A 150 -8.00 -5.09 -7.91
C GLU A 150 -7.83 -6.60 -7.68
N GLY A 151 -6.61 -7.04 -7.38
CA GLY A 151 -6.33 -8.44 -7.02
C GLY A 151 -7.13 -8.92 -5.81
N GLN A 152 -7.27 -8.09 -4.79
CA GLN A 152 -8.08 -8.36 -3.60
C GLN A 152 -9.58 -8.49 -3.94
N GLN A 153 -10.10 -7.65 -4.81
CA GLN A 153 -11.49 -7.72 -5.26
C GLN A 153 -11.77 -9.01 -6.04
N GLN A 154 -10.84 -9.43 -6.92
CA GLN A 154 -10.95 -10.70 -7.64
C GLN A 154 -10.96 -11.90 -6.68
N LEU A 155 -10.07 -11.89 -5.67
CA LEU A 155 -10.02 -12.94 -4.67
C LEU A 155 -11.28 -12.95 -3.80
N THR A 156 -11.83 -11.80 -3.44
CA THR A 156 -13.11 -11.68 -2.71
C THR A 156 -14.25 -12.31 -3.51
N LYS A 157 -14.29 -12.05 -4.81
CA LYS A 157 -15.31 -12.65 -5.70
C LYS A 157 -15.19 -14.17 -5.74
N ALA A 158 -13.98 -14.69 -5.98
CA ALA A 158 -13.73 -16.12 -6.02
C ALA A 158 -14.07 -16.82 -4.69
N THR A 159 -13.73 -16.20 -3.56
CA THR A 159 -14.07 -16.72 -2.24
C THR A 159 -15.59 -16.69 -1.98
N SER A 160 -16.28 -15.65 -2.44
CA SER A 160 -17.74 -15.57 -2.34
C SER A 160 -18.44 -16.67 -3.16
N GLU A 161 -17.94 -16.96 -4.37
CA GLU A 161 -18.44 -18.07 -5.19
C GLU A 161 -18.22 -19.43 -4.49
N LEU A 162 -17.09 -19.60 -3.79
CA LEU A 162 -16.82 -20.78 -3.02
C LEU A 162 -17.77 -20.93 -1.83
N VAL A 163 -18.06 -19.84 -1.11
CA VAL A 163 -19.07 -19.83 -0.02
C VAL A 163 -20.44 -20.20 -0.55
N LEU A 164 -20.87 -19.64 -1.69
CA LEU A 164 -22.17 -19.94 -2.30
C LEU A 164 -22.32 -21.40 -2.76
N ASN A 165 -21.23 -22.06 -3.14
CA ASN A 165 -21.25 -23.47 -3.55
C ASN A 165 -21.06 -24.45 -2.37
N SER A 166 -20.55 -24.01 -1.25
CA SER A 166 -20.32 -24.85 -0.07
C SER A 166 -21.59 -25.53 0.46
N PRO A 167 -22.76 -24.87 0.55
CA PRO A 167 -24.01 -25.53 0.97
C PRO A 167 -24.39 -26.72 0.09
N LYS A 168 -24.18 -26.65 -1.22
CA LYS A 168 -24.46 -27.76 -2.15
C LYS A 168 -23.64 -29.01 -1.82
N ILE A 169 -22.41 -28.83 -1.38
CA ILE A 169 -21.53 -29.93 -0.99
C ILE A 169 -22.01 -30.53 0.35
N VAL A 170 -22.41 -29.67 1.29
CA VAL A 170 -23.00 -30.12 2.58
C VAL A 170 -24.29 -30.89 2.34
N ASP A 171 -25.18 -30.39 1.47
CA ASP A 171 -26.45 -31.03 1.12
C ASP A 171 -26.21 -32.41 0.47
N GLY A 172 -25.23 -32.49 -0.46
CA GLY A 172 -24.84 -33.75 -1.10
C GLY A 172 -24.30 -34.77 -0.09
N ALA A 173 -23.44 -34.34 0.81
CA ALA A 173 -22.91 -35.21 1.88
C ALA A 173 -24.02 -35.69 2.86
N THR A 174 -24.96 -34.79 3.16
CA THR A 174 -26.14 -35.11 4.00
C THR A 174 -27.03 -36.12 3.30
N ALA A 175 -27.32 -35.95 2.00
CA ALA A 175 -28.11 -36.91 1.24
C ALA A 175 -27.46 -38.29 1.15
N ILE A 176 -26.14 -38.40 1.04
CA ILE A 176 -25.39 -39.65 1.08
C ILE A 176 -25.56 -40.32 2.48
N PHE A 177 -25.41 -39.55 3.56
CA PHE A 177 -25.57 -40.06 4.93
C PHE A 177 -26.98 -40.55 5.21
N GLU A 178 -28.00 -39.78 4.81
CA GLU A 178 -29.41 -40.13 5.00
C GLU A 178 -29.82 -41.32 4.14
N GLY A 179 -29.39 -41.36 2.88
CA GLY A 179 -29.64 -42.47 1.97
C GLY A 179 -29.02 -43.78 2.50
N HIS A 180 -27.82 -43.70 3.10
CA HIS A 180 -27.21 -44.86 3.75
C HIS A 180 -28.02 -45.33 4.96
N ASN A 181 -28.47 -44.41 5.82
CA ASN A 181 -29.29 -44.75 6.98
C ASN A 181 -30.65 -45.40 6.63
N GLN A 182 -31.17 -45.19 5.42
CA GLN A 182 -32.38 -45.83 4.95
C GLN A 182 -32.15 -47.28 4.44
N LEU A 183 -30.91 -47.59 4.10
CA LEU A 183 -30.52 -48.92 3.59
C LEU A 183 -30.01 -49.84 4.69
N ALA A 184 -29.68 -49.33 5.87
CA ALA A 184 -29.21 -50.05 7.04
C ALA A 184 -30.37 -50.50 7.92
#